data_e7ec6a3df7d7862529caff04d65a5a32
#
_entry.id   e7ec6a3df7d7862529caff04d65a5a32
#
_cell.length_a   1.000
_cell.length_b   1.000
_cell.length_c   1.000
_cell.angle_alpha   90.00
_cell.angle_beta   90.00
_cell.angle_gamma   90.00
#
_symmetry.space_group_name_H-M   'P 1'
#
loop_
_entity.id
_entity.type
_entity.pdbx_description
1 polymer ?
#
loop_
_entity_poly.entity_id
_entity_poly.type
_entity_poly.pdbx_seq_one_letter_code
_entity_poly.pdbx_strand_id
1 'polypeptide(L)'
;MTSEHSPPPISFNLTHRNSLHELEKQYICAYCPNRFKNKNEAERHQNSLHLRRHSWACAALAGVHSAFHPSPIRPAAADICGYCGEEFPNPADWDARSEHLNHVHKFGECNQAKKFFRADHFRQHLKHSHAGTSGKWTNLLENACMRDEPLPQERVGSISSLSGHSTGPLAPKPGVINEAHDES
;
A
#
# COMPACT_ATOMS: atom_id res chain seq x y z
N MET A 1 -16.99 40.92 63.81
CA MET A 1 -16.73 40.94 62.33
C MET A 1 -15.56 40.01 62.10
N THR A 2 -15.85 38.75 61.85
CA THR A 2 -14.86 37.69 61.60
C THR A 2 -14.88 37.39 60.13
N SER A 3 -13.76 37.69 59.44
CA SER A 3 -13.57 37.52 58.02
C SER A 3 -13.15 36.03 57.78
N GLU A 4 -14.08 35.26 57.20
CA GLU A 4 -13.78 33.88 56.71
C GLU A 4 -12.96 33.95 55.41
N HIS A 5 -11.73 33.47 55.47
CA HIS A 5 -10.90 33.26 54.30
C HIS A 5 -11.22 31.85 53.75
N SER A 6 -11.90 31.77 52.65
CA SER A 6 -12.02 30.51 51.88
C SER A 6 -10.72 30.20 51.15
N PRO A 7 -10.23 28.93 51.18
CA PRO A 7 -9.05 28.54 50.43
C PRO A 7 -9.33 28.47 48.90
N PRO A 8 -8.30 28.74 48.05
CA PRO A 8 -8.45 28.72 46.62
C PRO A 8 -8.68 27.28 46.09
N PRO A 9 -9.36 27.10 44.94
CA PRO A 9 -9.62 25.80 44.38
C PRO A 9 -8.33 25.13 43.89
N ILE A 10 -8.14 23.90 44.30
CA ILE A 10 -7.01 23.07 43.87
C ILE A 10 -7.16 22.74 42.39
N SER A 11 -6.32 23.37 41.60
CA SER A 11 -6.18 23.06 40.16
C SER A 11 -5.59 21.64 40.00
N PHE A 12 -6.43 20.65 39.74
CA PHE A 12 -5.98 19.31 39.38
C PHE A 12 -5.29 19.35 38.01
N ASN A 13 -3.97 19.26 38.03
CA ASN A 13 -3.12 19.21 36.84
C ASN A 13 -3.51 18.07 35.91
N LEU A 14 -3.92 18.44 34.69
CA LEU A 14 -4.20 17.53 33.58
C LEU A 14 -2.98 16.69 33.14
N THR A 15 -1.78 17.06 33.59
CA THR A 15 -0.52 16.40 33.25
C THR A 15 -0.38 15.00 33.87
N HIS A 16 -1.06 14.67 34.95
CA HIS A 16 -0.95 13.36 35.61
C HIS A 16 -1.75 12.25 34.88
N ARG A 17 -2.79 12.61 34.11
CA ARG A 17 -3.57 11.63 33.32
C ARG A 17 -2.79 11.09 32.12
N ASN A 18 -1.95 11.90 31.50
CA ASN A 18 -1.14 11.50 30.35
C ASN A 18 -0.02 10.53 30.76
N SER A 19 0.52 10.65 31.98
CA SER A 19 1.60 9.81 32.48
C SER A 19 1.14 8.35 32.75
N LEU A 20 -0.05 8.16 33.31
CA LEU A 20 -0.59 6.81 33.58
C LEU A 20 -0.95 6.08 32.28
N HIS A 21 -1.48 6.78 31.27
CA HIS A 21 -1.80 6.21 29.97
C HIS A 21 -0.56 5.83 29.15
N GLU A 22 0.57 6.47 29.41
CA GLU A 22 1.86 6.16 28.78
C GLU A 22 2.51 4.90 29.38
N LEU A 23 2.32 4.65 30.66
CA LEU A 23 2.80 3.45 31.36
C LEU A 23 2.12 2.15 30.91
N GLU A 24 0.91 2.22 30.35
CA GLU A 24 0.20 1.06 29.81
C GLU A 24 0.68 0.62 28.41
N LYS A 25 1.46 1.46 27.71
CA LYS A 25 1.93 1.17 26.36
C LYS A 25 3.26 0.40 26.41
N GLN A 26 3.18 -0.93 26.51
CA GLN A 26 4.33 -1.81 26.69
C GLN A 26 5.04 -2.20 25.37
N TYR A 27 4.35 -2.10 24.25
CA TYR A 27 4.86 -2.56 22.95
C TYR A 27 5.42 -1.40 22.15
N ILE A 28 6.74 -1.42 21.91
CA ILE A 28 7.48 -0.37 21.22
C ILE A 28 7.64 -0.78 19.76
N CYS A 29 7.46 0.17 18.82
CA CYS A 29 7.80 -0.07 17.43
C CYS A 29 9.32 -0.22 17.27
N ALA A 30 9.74 -1.23 16.49
CA ALA A 30 11.16 -1.47 16.24
C ALA A 30 11.82 -0.39 15.34
N TYR A 31 11.01 0.43 14.65
CA TYR A 31 11.47 1.38 13.63
C TYR A 31 11.25 2.85 13.98
N CYS A 32 10.47 3.14 15.02
CA CYS A 32 10.20 4.51 15.46
C CYS A 32 9.84 4.53 16.96
N PRO A 33 9.84 5.70 17.64
CA PRO A 33 9.59 5.80 19.08
C PRO A 33 8.13 5.55 19.51
N ASN A 34 7.23 5.17 18.59
CA ASN A 34 5.84 4.95 18.93
C ASN A 34 5.64 3.72 19.81
N ARG A 35 4.75 3.86 20.79
CA ARG A 35 4.39 2.83 21.76
C ARG A 35 2.91 2.47 21.66
N PHE A 36 2.56 1.20 21.90
CA PHE A 36 1.24 0.64 21.75
C PHE A 36 0.80 -0.15 22.97
N LYS A 37 -0.50 -0.25 23.18
CA LYS A 37 -1.10 -1.00 24.28
C LYS A 37 -0.95 -2.51 24.11
N ASN A 38 -0.98 -2.99 22.88
CA ASN A 38 -0.88 -4.41 22.59
C ASN A 38 0.02 -4.69 21.37
N LYS A 39 0.44 -5.94 21.28
CA LYS A 39 1.33 -6.44 20.21
C LYS A 39 0.72 -6.26 18.83
N ASN A 40 -0.57 -6.54 18.68
CA ASN A 40 -1.24 -6.46 17.38
C ASN A 40 -1.28 -5.03 16.82
N GLU A 41 -1.46 -4.02 17.68
CA GLU A 41 -1.38 -2.62 17.27
C GLU A 41 0.04 -2.24 16.82
N ALA A 42 1.05 -2.69 17.56
CA ALA A 42 2.45 -2.44 17.21
C ALA A 42 2.81 -3.12 15.88
N GLU A 43 2.46 -4.38 15.68
CA GLU A 43 2.68 -5.13 14.43
C GLU A 43 1.93 -4.50 13.25
N ARG A 44 0.66 -4.12 13.44
CA ARG A 44 -0.13 -3.44 12.41
C ARG A 44 0.50 -2.12 12.01
N HIS A 45 0.97 -1.32 12.97
CA HIS A 45 1.70 -0.10 12.72
C HIS A 45 2.99 -0.35 11.93
N GLN A 46 3.80 -1.33 12.35
CA GLN A 46 5.05 -1.68 11.67
C GLN A 46 4.79 -2.10 10.22
N ASN A 47 3.84 -3.02 10.00
CA ASN A 47 3.50 -3.52 8.67
C ASN A 47 2.93 -2.41 7.75
N SER A 48 2.18 -1.47 8.31
CA SER A 48 1.53 -0.40 7.52
C SER A 48 2.47 0.75 7.17
N LEU A 49 3.42 1.09 8.05
CA LEU A 49 4.24 2.29 7.90
C LEU A 49 5.70 2.00 7.57
N HIS A 50 6.26 0.92 8.10
CA HIS A 50 7.68 0.65 7.98
C HIS A 50 8.00 -0.51 7.03
N LEU A 51 7.29 -1.61 7.13
CA LEU A 51 7.59 -2.80 6.32
C LEU A 51 6.86 -2.80 4.98
N ARG A 52 5.61 -2.33 4.94
CA ARG A 52 4.79 -2.22 3.72
C ARG A 52 4.97 -3.41 2.77
N ARG A 53 4.86 -4.62 3.31
CA ARG A 53 5.10 -5.87 2.55
C ARG A 53 4.14 -6.07 1.39
N HIS A 54 2.94 -5.53 1.53
CA HIS A 54 1.89 -5.64 0.53
C HIS A 54 1.27 -4.28 0.25
N SER A 55 0.79 -4.13 -0.96
CA SER A 55 -0.05 -3.00 -1.36
C SER A 55 -1.22 -3.48 -2.20
N TRP A 56 -2.23 -2.66 -2.27
CA TRP A 56 -3.40 -2.87 -3.10
C TRP A 56 -3.61 -1.68 -4.01
N ALA A 57 -3.84 -1.95 -5.29
CA ALA A 57 -4.28 -0.96 -6.25
C ALA A 57 -5.64 -1.38 -6.80
N CYS A 58 -6.57 -0.44 -6.98
CA CYS A 58 -7.89 -0.78 -7.50
C CYS A 58 -7.79 -1.44 -8.87
N ALA A 59 -8.68 -2.41 -9.15
CA ALA A 59 -8.80 -3.04 -10.45
C ALA A 59 -9.00 -2.02 -11.60
N ALA A 60 -9.60 -0.85 -11.31
CA ALA A 60 -9.71 0.24 -12.26
C ALA A 60 -8.36 0.73 -12.82
N LEU A 61 -7.26 0.56 -12.09
CA LEU A 61 -5.91 0.86 -12.55
C LEU A 61 -5.37 -0.24 -13.49
N ALA A 62 -5.71 -1.50 -13.22
CA ALA A 62 -5.21 -2.65 -13.97
C ALA A 62 -6.05 -2.98 -15.23
N GLY A 63 -7.21 -2.35 -15.37
CA GLY A 63 -8.12 -2.53 -16.50
C GLY A 63 -9.28 -3.48 -16.20
N VAL A 64 -10.25 -3.51 -17.13
CA VAL A 64 -11.52 -4.24 -17.01
C VAL A 64 -11.31 -5.73 -16.68
N HIS A 65 -10.31 -6.36 -17.28
CA HIS A 65 -10.02 -7.78 -17.09
C HIS A 65 -9.76 -8.16 -15.62
N SER A 66 -9.14 -7.27 -14.86
CA SER A 66 -8.79 -7.55 -13.46
C SER A 66 -9.98 -7.56 -12.49
N ALA A 67 -11.14 -7.11 -12.95
CA ALA A 67 -12.38 -7.10 -12.18
C ALA A 67 -13.21 -8.38 -12.36
N PHE A 68 -12.85 -9.26 -13.30
CA PHE A 68 -13.58 -10.49 -13.57
C PHE A 68 -12.76 -11.71 -13.18
N HIS A 69 -13.44 -12.70 -12.63
CA HIS A 69 -12.85 -13.95 -12.13
C HIS A 69 -13.68 -15.13 -12.62
N PRO A 70 -13.08 -16.30 -12.84
CA PRO A 70 -13.84 -17.50 -13.22
C PRO A 70 -14.98 -17.78 -12.26
N SER A 71 -16.17 -18.09 -12.78
CA SER A 71 -17.32 -18.47 -11.97
C SER A 71 -16.99 -19.70 -11.11
N PRO A 72 -17.27 -19.71 -9.82
CA PRO A 72 -17.05 -20.88 -8.98
C PRO A 72 -17.93 -22.06 -9.33
N ILE A 73 -19.02 -21.82 -10.06
CA ILE A 73 -19.99 -22.86 -10.46
C ILE A 73 -19.71 -23.32 -11.88
N ARG A 74 -19.34 -22.39 -12.79
CA ARG A 74 -19.15 -22.66 -14.23
C ARG A 74 -17.84 -22.03 -14.75
N PRO A 75 -16.67 -22.42 -14.23
CA PRO A 75 -15.42 -21.69 -14.46
C PRO A 75 -14.99 -21.61 -15.94
N ALA A 76 -15.41 -22.58 -16.79
CA ALA A 76 -15.11 -22.54 -18.21
C ALA A 76 -16.15 -21.76 -19.04
N ALA A 77 -17.38 -21.63 -18.54
CA ALA A 77 -18.51 -21.08 -19.28
C ALA A 77 -18.87 -19.66 -18.90
N ALA A 78 -18.41 -19.18 -17.76
CA ALA A 78 -18.72 -17.84 -17.27
C ALA A 78 -17.66 -17.31 -16.33
N ASP A 79 -17.55 -15.97 -16.28
CA ASP A 79 -16.84 -15.24 -15.24
C ASP A 79 -17.83 -14.47 -14.37
N ILE A 80 -17.39 -14.09 -13.18
CA ILE A 80 -18.14 -13.27 -12.26
C ILE A 80 -17.48 -11.91 -12.08
N CYS A 81 -18.29 -10.88 -11.96
CA CYS A 81 -17.84 -9.56 -11.52
C CYS A 81 -17.37 -9.62 -10.07
N GLY A 82 -16.12 -9.24 -9.81
CA GLY A 82 -15.51 -9.25 -8.46
C GLY A 82 -16.10 -8.21 -7.51
N TYR A 83 -16.94 -7.28 -7.99
CA TYR A 83 -17.62 -6.31 -7.15
C TYR A 83 -19.00 -6.80 -6.67
N CYS A 84 -19.83 -7.38 -7.57
CA CYS A 84 -21.21 -7.77 -7.26
C CYS A 84 -21.49 -9.27 -7.38
N GLY A 85 -20.61 -10.03 -8.07
CA GLY A 85 -20.82 -11.45 -8.33
C GLY A 85 -21.74 -11.76 -9.49
N GLU A 86 -22.14 -10.77 -10.29
CA GLU A 86 -22.92 -10.99 -11.50
C GLU A 86 -22.12 -11.83 -12.50
N GLU A 87 -22.76 -12.83 -13.09
CA GLU A 87 -22.15 -13.74 -14.05
C GLU A 87 -22.21 -13.21 -15.48
N PHE A 88 -21.11 -13.34 -16.19
CA PHE A 88 -20.93 -12.98 -17.59
C PHE A 88 -20.48 -14.20 -18.39
N PRO A 89 -21.15 -14.52 -19.52
CA PRO A 89 -20.81 -15.69 -20.31
C PRO A 89 -19.43 -15.59 -20.95
N ASN A 90 -18.85 -16.75 -21.26
CA ASN A 90 -17.69 -16.89 -22.11
C ASN A 90 -18.12 -17.50 -23.47
N PRO A 91 -17.54 -17.05 -24.60
CA PRO A 91 -16.44 -16.08 -24.74
C PRO A 91 -16.83 -14.68 -24.26
N ALA A 92 -15.84 -13.95 -23.74
CA ALA A 92 -16.06 -12.68 -23.09
C ALA A 92 -16.48 -11.58 -24.06
N ASP A 93 -17.61 -10.96 -23.79
CA ASP A 93 -18.00 -9.66 -24.35
C ASP A 93 -17.43 -8.55 -23.44
N TRP A 94 -16.34 -7.95 -23.87
CA TRP A 94 -15.64 -6.93 -23.09
C TRP A 94 -16.34 -5.58 -23.09
N ASP A 95 -17.15 -5.29 -24.10
CA ASP A 95 -17.94 -4.05 -24.14
C ASP A 95 -19.06 -4.11 -23.11
N ALA A 96 -19.81 -5.20 -23.06
CA ALA A 96 -20.84 -5.42 -22.04
C ALA A 96 -20.25 -5.42 -20.60
N ARG A 97 -19.10 -6.05 -20.42
CA ARG A 97 -18.40 -6.06 -19.14
C ARG A 97 -17.91 -4.67 -18.70
N SER A 98 -17.37 -3.90 -19.64
CA SER A 98 -16.94 -2.52 -19.40
C SER A 98 -18.11 -1.61 -19.06
N GLU A 99 -19.21 -1.74 -19.79
CA GLU A 99 -20.45 -1.00 -19.54
C GLU A 99 -21.00 -1.29 -18.14
N HIS A 100 -21.09 -2.58 -17.76
CA HIS A 100 -21.49 -2.98 -16.42
C HIS A 100 -20.60 -2.33 -15.33
N LEU A 101 -19.27 -2.41 -15.49
CA LEU A 101 -18.35 -1.83 -14.50
C LEU A 101 -18.51 -0.31 -14.38
N ASN A 102 -18.72 0.39 -15.48
CA ASN A 102 -18.88 1.84 -15.45
C ASN A 102 -20.23 2.27 -14.87
N HIS A 103 -21.32 1.61 -15.25
CA HIS A 103 -22.66 1.96 -14.79
C HIS A 103 -22.93 1.53 -13.35
N VAL A 104 -22.57 0.29 -13.00
CA VAL A 104 -22.91 -0.28 -11.69
C VAL A 104 -21.85 0.04 -10.63
N HIS A 105 -20.58 0.06 -11.05
CA HIS A 105 -19.43 0.14 -10.11
C HIS A 105 -18.62 1.43 -10.23
N LYS A 106 -19.05 2.39 -11.05
CA LYS A 106 -18.35 3.68 -11.22
C LYS A 106 -16.84 3.51 -11.51
N PHE A 107 -16.52 2.51 -12.32
CA PHE A 107 -15.16 2.07 -12.56
C PHE A 107 -14.30 3.19 -13.15
N GLY A 108 -14.81 3.94 -14.11
CA GLY A 108 -14.13 5.08 -14.74
C GLY A 108 -13.98 6.31 -13.84
N GLU A 109 -14.76 6.41 -12.76
CA GLU A 109 -14.70 7.54 -11.81
C GLU A 109 -13.70 7.31 -10.68
N CYS A 110 -13.07 6.15 -10.61
CA CYS A 110 -12.13 5.80 -9.56
C CYS A 110 -10.85 6.65 -9.63
N ASN A 111 -10.38 7.10 -8.47
CA ASN A 111 -9.02 7.64 -8.37
C ASN A 111 -7.99 6.51 -8.49
N GLN A 112 -7.57 6.22 -9.70
CA GLN A 112 -6.70 5.12 -10.05
C GLN A 112 -5.26 5.27 -9.50
N ALA A 113 -4.83 6.48 -9.16
CA ALA A 113 -3.49 6.72 -8.63
C ALA A 113 -3.33 6.28 -7.17
N LYS A 114 -4.43 5.94 -6.49
CA LYS A 114 -4.40 5.62 -5.08
C LYS A 114 -3.89 4.21 -4.81
N LYS A 115 -2.80 4.13 -4.05
CA LYS A 115 -2.22 2.89 -3.53
C LYS A 115 -2.56 2.74 -2.04
N PHE A 116 -2.96 1.56 -1.64
CA PHE A 116 -3.32 1.24 -0.26
C PHE A 116 -2.27 0.29 0.31
N PHE A 117 -1.84 0.53 1.55
CA PHE A 117 -0.89 -0.34 2.25
C PHE A 117 -1.55 -1.10 3.41
N ARG A 118 -2.89 -1.09 3.44
CA ARG A 118 -3.70 -1.81 4.41
C ARG A 118 -4.93 -2.38 3.71
N ALA A 119 -5.17 -3.68 3.92
CA ALA A 119 -6.31 -4.39 3.33
C ALA A 119 -7.66 -3.81 3.78
N ASP A 120 -7.79 -3.38 5.06
CA ASP A 120 -9.02 -2.78 5.56
C ASP A 120 -9.34 -1.44 4.89
N HIS A 121 -8.34 -0.60 4.60
CA HIS A 121 -8.54 0.64 3.85
C HIS A 121 -8.91 0.35 2.39
N PHE A 122 -8.32 -0.68 1.79
CA PHE A 122 -8.68 -1.08 0.44
C PHE A 122 -10.11 -1.62 0.36
N ARG A 123 -10.53 -2.49 1.30
CA ARG A 123 -11.92 -2.95 1.40
C ARG A 123 -12.91 -1.80 1.60
N GLN A 124 -12.56 -0.81 2.41
CA GLN A 124 -13.36 0.38 2.61
C GLN A 124 -13.48 1.19 1.30
N HIS A 125 -12.39 1.32 0.54
CA HIS A 125 -12.42 1.94 -0.79
C HIS A 125 -13.36 1.18 -1.74
N LEU A 126 -13.25 -0.15 -1.85
CA LEU A 126 -14.15 -0.95 -2.69
C LEU A 126 -15.61 -0.73 -2.33
N LYS A 127 -15.92 -0.73 -1.04
CA LYS A 127 -17.28 -0.51 -0.55
C LYS A 127 -17.83 0.89 -0.89
N HIS A 128 -17.04 1.92 -0.67
CA HIS A 128 -17.53 3.30 -0.83
C HIS A 128 -17.44 3.82 -2.26
N SER A 129 -16.45 3.40 -3.03
CA SER A 129 -16.24 3.91 -4.39
C SER A 129 -16.91 3.04 -5.46
N HIS A 130 -17.07 1.74 -5.21
CA HIS A 130 -17.55 0.79 -6.21
C HIS A 130 -18.82 0.03 -5.78
N ALA A 131 -19.46 0.45 -4.69
CA ALA A 131 -20.69 -0.15 -4.17
C ALA A 131 -20.64 -1.69 -4.00
N GLY A 132 -19.45 -2.23 -3.69
CA GLY A 132 -19.29 -3.64 -3.36
C GLY A 132 -19.95 -3.93 -2.00
N THR A 133 -21.12 -4.57 -2.03
CA THR A 133 -21.96 -4.75 -0.84
C THR A 133 -21.69 -6.04 -0.09
N SER A 134 -21.08 -7.04 -0.72
CA SER A 134 -20.94 -8.37 -0.14
C SER A 134 -19.47 -8.73 0.05
N GLY A 135 -19.11 -9.07 1.28
CA GLY A 135 -17.74 -9.44 1.64
C GLY A 135 -17.16 -10.62 0.85
N LYS A 136 -18.02 -11.50 0.31
CA LYS A 136 -17.58 -12.66 -0.48
C LYS A 136 -16.85 -12.23 -1.76
N TRP A 137 -17.43 -11.29 -2.50
CA TRP A 137 -16.90 -10.88 -3.80
C TRP A 137 -15.72 -9.93 -3.67
N THR A 138 -15.78 -9.01 -2.72
CA THR A 138 -14.67 -8.10 -2.42
C THR A 138 -13.40 -8.81 -1.95
N ASN A 139 -13.51 -10.00 -1.36
CA ASN A 139 -12.34 -10.82 -1.02
C ASN A 139 -11.59 -11.33 -2.25
N LEU A 140 -12.30 -11.64 -3.34
CA LEU A 140 -11.66 -12.00 -4.62
C LEU A 140 -10.83 -10.84 -5.16
N LEU A 141 -11.41 -9.64 -5.18
CA LEU A 141 -10.70 -8.43 -5.62
C LEU A 141 -9.54 -8.07 -4.68
N GLU A 142 -9.69 -8.25 -3.38
CA GLU A 142 -8.61 -8.00 -2.43
C GLU A 142 -7.38 -8.86 -2.77
N ASN A 143 -7.58 -10.15 -3.03
CA ASN A 143 -6.50 -11.05 -3.40
C ASN A 143 -5.93 -10.72 -4.79
N ALA A 144 -6.77 -10.46 -5.78
CA ALA A 144 -6.35 -10.16 -7.15
C ALA A 144 -5.61 -8.81 -7.26
N CYS A 145 -5.98 -7.85 -6.43
CA CYS A 145 -5.39 -6.50 -6.43
C CYS A 145 -4.18 -6.36 -5.49
N MET A 146 -3.85 -7.40 -4.72
CA MET A 146 -2.68 -7.41 -3.85
C MET A 146 -1.39 -7.51 -4.68
N ARG A 147 -0.39 -6.76 -4.28
CA ARG A 147 0.96 -6.78 -4.84
C ARG A 147 1.96 -6.83 -3.70
N ASP A 148 3.02 -7.62 -3.89
CA ASP A 148 4.15 -7.60 -2.98
C ASP A 148 4.98 -6.35 -3.20
N GLU A 149 5.32 -5.68 -2.11
CA GLU A 149 6.21 -4.52 -2.15
C GLU A 149 7.63 -4.99 -1.82
N PRO A 150 8.63 -4.47 -2.55
CA PRO A 150 10.02 -4.74 -2.20
C PRO A 150 10.27 -4.23 -0.78
N LEU A 151 10.93 -5.05 0.03
CA LEU A 151 11.38 -4.63 1.36
C LEU A 151 12.24 -3.37 1.20
N PRO A 152 12.12 -2.39 2.11
CA PRO A 152 13.05 -1.28 2.15
C PRO A 152 14.44 -1.86 2.20
N GLN A 153 15.24 -1.65 1.15
CA GLN A 153 16.67 -1.96 1.22
C GLN A 153 17.20 -1.18 2.40
N GLU A 154 17.78 -1.87 3.36
CA GLU A 154 18.58 -1.21 4.37
C GLU A 154 19.54 -0.32 3.60
N ARG A 155 19.45 0.99 3.82
CA ARG A 155 20.50 1.90 3.39
C ARG A 155 21.73 1.52 4.20
N VAL A 156 22.46 0.56 3.69
CA VAL A 156 23.84 0.33 4.10
C VAL A 156 24.50 1.65 3.81
N GLY A 157 24.73 2.41 4.88
CA GLY A 157 25.40 3.69 4.78
C GLY A 157 26.73 3.44 4.10
N SER A 158 26.87 3.95 2.90
CA SER A 158 28.17 4.14 2.29
C SER A 158 28.93 5.08 3.19
N ILE A 159 29.65 4.52 4.14
CA ILE A 159 30.74 5.21 4.79
C ILE A 159 31.82 5.26 3.72
N SER A 160 31.77 6.30 2.93
CA SER A 160 32.91 6.69 2.10
C SER A 160 34.04 7.04 3.03
N SER A 161 34.91 6.10 3.25
CA SER A 161 36.21 6.30 3.85
C SER A 161 36.98 7.24 2.92
N LEU A 162 37.07 8.48 3.34
CA LEU A 162 38.10 9.40 2.87
C LEU A 162 39.46 8.83 3.27
N SER A 163 40.16 8.26 2.33
CA SER A 163 41.60 8.11 2.38
C SER A 163 42.14 8.48 1.03
N GLY A 164 42.60 9.71 0.95
CA GLY A 164 43.43 10.14 -0.14
C GLY A 164 44.76 9.43 -0.14
N HIS A 165 45.27 9.13 -1.31
CA HIS A 165 46.66 9.41 -1.70
C HIS A 165 46.79 9.33 -3.20
N SER A 166 47.22 10.45 -3.71
CA SER A 166 47.85 10.74 -4.99
C SER A 166 48.84 9.68 -5.44
N THR A 167 48.82 9.33 -6.71
CA THR A 167 49.94 9.36 -7.67
C THR A 167 49.44 8.90 -9.04
N GLY A 168 49.44 9.77 -10.04
CA GLY A 168 49.53 9.39 -11.45
C GLY A 168 50.95 8.93 -11.78
N PRO A 169 51.30 8.49 -12.98
CA PRO A 169 50.95 9.16 -14.24
C PRO A 169 50.80 8.25 -15.50
N LEU A 170 50.50 8.88 -16.60
CA LEU A 170 50.82 8.59 -18.00
C LEU A 170 49.93 7.63 -18.79
N ALA A 171 49.27 8.28 -19.73
CA ALA A 171 48.77 7.71 -20.98
C ALA A 171 49.93 7.23 -21.89
N PRO A 172 49.66 6.40 -22.90
CA PRO A 172 49.62 6.94 -24.25
C PRO A 172 48.44 6.45 -25.12
N LYS A 173 47.98 7.34 -25.97
CA LYS A 173 47.33 7.11 -27.26
C LYS A 173 48.43 6.90 -28.35
N PRO A 174 48.11 6.69 -29.64
CA PRO A 174 46.99 6.08 -30.39
C PRO A 174 47.50 5.17 -31.53
N GLY A 175 46.60 4.58 -32.29
CA GLY A 175 46.88 4.01 -33.60
C GLY A 175 45.54 3.53 -34.18
N VAL A 176 44.90 4.16 -35.02
CA VAL A 176 44.97 4.57 -36.39
C VAL A 176 45.05 3.39 -37.38
N ILE A 177 43.99 3.39 -38.26
CA ILE A 177 43.86 2.82 -39.63
C ILE A 177 43.79 1.30 -39.75
N ASN A 178 42.94 0.71 -40.62
CA ASN A 178 42.51 0.94 -42.01
C ASN A 178 41.24 0.14 -42.29
N GLU A 179 40.29 0.72 -42.95
CA GLU A 179 39.80 0.51 -44.33
C GLU A 179 40.27 -0.75 -45.08
N ALA A 180 39.31 -1.43 -45.61
CA ALA A 180 39.16 -1.74 -47.03
C ALA A 180 38.20 -2.90 -47.23
N HIS A 181 37.16 -2.63 -48.03
CA HIS A 181 36.85 -3.28 -49.31
C HIS A 181 36.66 -4.83 -49.22
N ASP A 182 35.74 -5.47 -49.83
CA ASP A 182 35.14 -5.35 -51.16
C ASP A 182 34.06 -6.42 -51.32
N GLU A 183 33.09 -6.08 -52.10
CA GLU A 183 32.26 -6.82 -53.06
C GLU A 183 32.27 -8.36 -53.06
N SER A 184 31.11 -8.97 -53.05
CA SER A 184 30.43 -9.70 -54.13
C SER A 184 29.05 -10.14 -53.70
#